data_19306ae68722a1715f2c4bf4af101a4e
#
_entry.id   19306ae68722a1715f2c4bf4af101a4e
#
_cell.length_a   1.000
_cell.length_b   1.000
_cell.length_c   1.000
_cell.angle_alpha   90.00
_cell.angle_beta   90.00
_cell.angle_gamma   90.00
#
_symmetry.space_group_name_H-M   'P 1'
#
loop_
_entity.id
_entity.type
_entity.pdbx_description
1 polymer ?
#
loop_
_entity_poly.entity_id
_entity_poly.type
_entity_poly.pdbx_seq_one_letter_code
_entity_poly.pdbx_strand_id
1 'polypeptide(L)'
;SYEVLLDEPNYKVKRIVVDAYQRFSLQYHKHREEHWVIVDGSGTVEIKGREFLAIMRSHWVVLPRETHRATAGPDGLVFIETQTGICEEDDIIRLEDDYGRIDTKQYS
;
A
#
# COMPACT_ATOMS: atom_id res chain seq x y z
N SER A 1 -8.95 -0.46 5.22
CA SER A 1 -8.78 -1.54 6.21
C SER A 1 -7.93 -2.68 5.64
N TYR A 2 -7.44 -3.53 6.49
CA TYR A 2 -6.69 -4.69 6.05
C TYR A 2 -6.90 -5.87 6.98
N GLU A 3 -6.66 -7.06 6.44
CA GLU A 3 -6.69 -8.31 7.19
C GLU A 3 -5.35 -9.02 6.99
N VAL A 4 -4.73 -9.42 8.09
CA VAL A 4 -3.48 -10.20 8.05
C VAL A 4 -3.85 -11.66 7.81
N LEU A 5 -3.39 -12.23 6.70
CA LEU A 5 -3.66 -13.63 6.32
C LEU A 5 -2.56 -14.56 6.78
N LEU A 6 -1.31 -14.11 6.70
CA LEU A 6 -0.13 -14.84 7.18
C LEU A 6 0.83 -13.84 7.81
N ASP A 7 1.43 -14.22 8.93
CA ASP A 7 2.41 -13.39 9.63
C ASP A 7 3.57 -14.29 10.07
N GLU A 8 4.63 -14.30 9.26
CA GLU A 8 5.80 -15.14 9.45
C GLU A 8 7.04 -14.27 9.70
N PRO A 9 8.15 -14.83 10.20
CA PRO A 9 9.34 -14.01 10.51
C PRO A 9 9.89 -13.19 9.36
N ASN A 10 9.85 -13.73 8.13
CA ASN A 10 10.47 -13.11 6.95
C ASN A 10 9.47 -12.62 5.91
N TYR A 11 8.18 -12.85 6.13
CA TYR A 11 7.16 -12.38 5.20
C TYR A 11 5.80 -12.25 5.88
N LYS A 12 4.95 -11.43 5.27
CA LYS A 12 3.58 -11.19 5.73
C LYS A 12 2.68 -11.07 4.51
N VAL A 13 1.48 -11.63 4.59
CA VAL A 13 0.47 -11.53 3.54
C VAL A 13 -0.76 -10.85 4.10
N LYS A 14 -1.24 -9.83 3.40
CA LYS A 14 -2.43 -9.07 3.80
C LYS A 14 -3.43 -8.98 2.65
N ARG A 15 -4.70 -8.94 3.01
CA ARG A 15 -5.78 -8.52 2.12
C ARG A 15 -6.10 -7.07 2.45
N ILE A 16 -5.92 -6.19 1.48
CA ILE A 16 -6.14 -4.76 1.65
C ILE A 16 -7.47 -4.38 0.99
N VAL A 17 -8.32 -3.69 1.73
CA VAL A 17 -9.61 -3.18 1.23
C VAL A 17 -9.60 -1.67 1.31
N VAL A 18 -9.78 -1.01 0.17
CA VAL A 18 -9.93 0.43 0.09
C VAL A 18 -11.37 0.71 -0.33
N ASP A 19 -12.12 1.37 0.53
CA ASP A 19 -13.54 1.66 0.29
C ASP A 19 -13.69 2.63 -0.89
N ALA A 20 -14.88 2.63 -1.51
CA ALA A 20 -15.16 3.47 -2.67
C ALA A 20 -14.74 4.92 -2.44
N TYR A 21 -13.99 5.46 -3.40
CA TYR A 21 -13.46 6.83 -3.40
C TYR A 21 -12.51 7.18 -2.26
N GLN A 22 -12.11 6.21 -1.45
CA GLN A 22 -11.13 6.40 -0.40
C GLN A 22 -9.72 6.11 -0.92
N ARG A 23 -8.72 6.51 -0.14
CA ARG A 23 -7.31 6.22 -0.43
C ARG A 23 -6.55 6.11 0.88
N PHE A 24 -5.49 5.30 0.90
CA PHE A 24 -4.59 5.33 2.05
C PHE A 24 -3.51 6.41 1.86
N SER A 25 -2.69 6.63 2.90
CA SER A 25 -1.67 7.67 2.87
C SER A 25 -0.66 7.45 1.73
N LEU A 26 -0.12 8.55 1.21
CA LEU A 26 1.10 8.48 0.40
C LEU A 26 2.24 8.18 1.37
N GLN A 27 2.90 7.05 1.20
CA GLN A 27 3.80 6.50 2.20
C GLN A 27 4.96 5.74 1.59
N TYR A 28 5.97 5.42 2.39
CA TYR A 28 7.00 4.46 2.03
C TYR A 28 7.44 3.67 3.26
N HIS A 29 8.12 2.54 3.02
CA HIS A 29 8.69 1.68 4.04
C HIS A 29 10.18 1.55 3.79
N LYS A 30 10.97 1.42 4.85
CA LYS A 30 12.44 1.43 4.73
C LYS A 30 13.02 0.05 4.52
N HIS A 31 12.37 -0.99 5.02
CA HIS A 31 13.01 -2.30 5.19
C HIS A 31 12.27 -3.46 4.51
N ARG A 32 11.19 -3.20 3.78
CA ARG A 32 10.43 -4.28 3.14
C ARG A 32 10.11 -3.98 1.69
N GLU A 33 9.98 -5.05 0.92
CA GLU A 33 9.46 -5.03 -0.43
C GLU A 33 8.01 -5.51 -0.39
N GLU A 34 7.16 -4.95 -1.23
CA GLU A 34 5.75 -5.34 -1.31
C GLU A 34 5.42 -5.76 -2.73
N HIS A 35 4.58 -6.78 -2.86
CA HIS A 35 4.02 -7.22 -4.13
C HIS A 35 2.51 -7.12 -4.01
N TRP A 36 1.88 -6.43 -4.94
CA TRP A 36 0.44 -6.19 -4.95
C TRP A 36 -0.21 -6.84 -6.16
N VAL A 37 -1.32 -7.53 -5.94
CA VAL A 37 -2.16 -8.09 -7.01
C VAL A 37 -3.59 -7.64 -6.78
N ILE A 38 -4.16 -6.92 -7.75
CA ILE A 38 -5.55 -6.48 -7.70
C ILE A 38 -6.46 -7.69 -7.92
N VAL A 39 -7.37 -7.94 -6.98
CA VAL A 39 -8.26 -9.10 -7.03
C VAL A 39 -9.74 -8.70 -7.16
N ASP A 40 -10.11 -7.45 -6.86
CA ASP A 40 -11.49 -6.98 -7.01
C ASP A 40 -11.52 -5.46 -7.10
N GLY A 41 -12.55 -4.93 -7.76
CA GLY A 41 -12.73 -3.49 -7.90
C GLY A 41 -11.79 -2.85 -8.89
N SER A 42 -11.63 -1.53 -8.76
CA SER A 42 -10.75 -0.74 -9.62
C SER A 42 -10.36 0.57 -8.94
N GLY A 43 -9.38 1.24 -9.50
CA GLY A 43 -8.90 2.51 -8.98
C GLY A 43 -7.59 2.92 -9.64
N THR A 44 -6.74 3.59 -8.89
CA THR A 44 -5.41 4.01 -9.34
C THR A 44 -4.37 3.64 -8.29
N VAL A 45 -3.17 3.38 -8.77
CA VAL A 45 -1.99 3.13 -7.92
C VAL A 45 -0.92 4.11 -8.32
N GLU A 46 -0.33 4.78 -7.32
CA GLU A 46 0.80 5.68 -7.52
C GLU A 46 2.04 5.03 -6.92
N ILE A 47 3.12 4.93 -7.71
CA ILE A 47 4.41 4.42 -7.26
C ILE A 47 5.49 5.35 -7.80
N LYS A 48 6.32 5.90 -6.91
CA LYS A 48 7.39 6.84 -7.25
C LYS A 48 6.88 8.04 -8.06
N GLY A 49 5.71 8.55 -7.71
CA GLY A 49 5.10 9.68 -8.39
C GLY A 49 4.45 9.36 -9.74
N ARG A 50 4.47 8.11 -10.16
CA ARG A 50 3.81 7.66 -11.42
C ARG A 50 2.48 7.01 -11.08
N GLU A 51 1.47 7.34 -11.85
CA GLU A 51 0.11 6.86 -11.63
C GLU A 51 -0.25 5.80 -12.68
N PHE A 52 -0.88 4.71 -12.21
CA PHE A 52 -1.29 3.58 -13.03
C PHE A 52 -2.75 3.27 -12.77
N LEU A 53 -3.46 2.85 -13.83
CA LEU A 53 -4.81 2.33 -13.69
C LEU A 53 -4.75 0.95 -13.02
N ALA A 54 -5.53 0.78 -11.96
CA ALA A 54 -5.61 -0.48 -11.22
C ALA A 54 -6.91 -1.19 -11.58
N ILE A 55 -6.78 -2.33 -12.24
CA ILE A 55 -7.90 -3.21 -12.58
C ILE A 55 -7.55 -4.63 -12.15
N MET A 56 -8.55 -5.52 -12.16
CA MET A 56 -8.34 -6.92 -11.79
C MET A 56 -7.15 -7.52 -12.54
N ARG A 57 -6.28 -8.23 -11.81
CA ARG A 57 -5.05 -8.87 -12.28
C ARG A 57 -3.87 -7.94 -12.50
N SER A 58 -4.04 -6.62 -12.42
CA SER A 58 -2.89 -5.69 -12.39
C SER A 58 -2.05 -6.01 -11.16
N HIS A 59 -0.73 -5.89 -11.30
CA HIS A 59 0.19 -6.17 -10.19
C HIS A 59 1.40 -5.26 -10.26
N TRP A 60 2.00 -5.01 -9.11
CA TRP A 60 3.17 -4.15 -8.97
C TRP A 60 4.10 -4.68 -7.91
N VAL A 61 5.37 -4.33 -8.05
CA VAL A 61 6.38 -4.49 -7.01
C VAL A 61 6.70 -3.11 -6.47
N VAL A 62 6.65 -2.95 -5.16
CA VAL A 62 7.01 -1.72 -4.46
C VAL A 62 8.28 -2.02 -3.69
N LEU A 63 9.40 -1.41 -4.10
CA LEU A 63 10.69 -1.63 -3.46
C LEU A 63 10.82 -0.80 -2.17
N PRO A 64 11.74 -1.16 -1.26
CA PRO A 64 11.98 -0.34 -0.08
C PRO A 64 12.24 1.11 -0.46
N ARG A 65 11.70 2.03 0.32
CA ARG A 65 11.83 3.49 0.14
C ARG A 65 11.08 4.08 -1.05
N GLU A 66 10.38 3.27 -1.84
CA GLU A 66 9.54 3.78 -2.92
C GLU A 66 8.21 4.28 -2.34
N THR A 67 7.87 5.53 -2.67
CA THR A 67 6.58 6.12 -2.27
C THR A 67 5.45 5.44 -3.02
N HIS A 68 4.34 5.22 -2.35
CA HIS A 68 3.20 4.53 -2.96
C HIS A 68 1.88 4.90 -2.30
N ARG A 69 0.81 4.79 -3.07
CA ARG A 69 -0.56 5.03 -2.63
C ARG A 69 -1.52 4.29 -3.56
N ALA A 70 -2.61 3.76 -3.02
CA ALA A 70 -3.72 3.26 -3.80
C ALA A 70 -4.97 4.08 -3.50
N THR A 71 -5.74 4.38 -4.53
CA THR A 71 -6.99 5.13 -4.47
C THR A 71 -8.08 4.28 -5.12
N ALA A 72 -9.18 4.04 -4.42
CA ALA A 72 -10.28 3.25 -4.95
C ALA A 72 -11.19 4.10 -5.84
N GLY A 73 -11.71 3.47 -6.88
CA GLY A 73 -12.79 4.00 -7.69
C GLY A 73 -14.16 3.76 -7.06
N PRO A 74 -15.26 3.86 -7.85
CA PRO A 74 -16.63 3.81 -7.32
C PRO A 74 -17.01 2.46 -6.70
N ASP A 75 -16.35 1.37 -7.09
CA ASP A 75 -16.66 0.02 -6.59
C ASP A 75 -15.70 -0.45 -5.49
N GLY A 76 -14.84 0.45 -5.01
CA GLY A 76 -13.78 0.07 -4.08
C GLY A 76 -12.62 -0.62 -4.80
N LEU A 77 -11.62 -1.02 -4.01
CA LEU A 77 -10.44 -1.69 -4.52
C LEU A 77 -9.97 -2.72 -3.49
N VAL A 78 -9.74 -3.94 -3.94
CA VAL A 78 -9.21 -5.00 -3.07
C VAL A 78 -7.95 -5.57 -3.71
N PHE A 79 -6.88 -5.68 -2.94
CA PHE A 79 -5.67 -6.32 -3.43
C PHE A 79 -5.01 -7.16 -2.34
N ILE A 80 -4.24 -8.13 -2.80
CA ILE A 80 -3.41 -8.97 -1.94
C ILE A 80 -2.01 -8.38 -1.95
N GLU A 81 -1.47 -8.16 -0.76
CA GLU A 81 -0.14 -7.60 -0.56
C GLU A 81 0.73 -8.64 0.12
N THR A 82 1.85 -8.98 -0.52
CA THR A 82 2.88 -9.83 0.08
C THR A 82 4.06 -8.94 0.45
N GLN A 83 4.41 -8.91 1.72
CA GLN A 83 5.57 -8.19 2.24
C GLN A 83 6.70 -9.18 2.47
N THR A 84 7.90 -8.83 2.05
CA THR A 84 9.10 -9.65 2.28
C THR A 84 10.22 -8.81 2.87
N GLY A 85 11.05 -9.41 3.69
CA GLY A 85 12.13 -8.74 4.42
C GLY A 85 11.75 -8.50 5.87
N ILE A 86 12.07 -7.34 6.40
CA ILE A 86 11.70 -6.95 7.77
C ILE A 86 10.32 -6.31 7.73
N CYS A 87 9.31 -7.03 8.18
CA CYS A 87 7.90 -6.65 8.01
C CYS A 87 7.30 -6.12 9.31
N GLU A 88 7.81 -5.00 9.81
CA GLU A 88 7.32 -4.35 11.03
C GLU A 88 6.26 -3.30 10.69
N GLU A 89 5.16 -3.27 11.45
CA GLU A 89 4.05 -2.35 11.21
C GLU A 89 4.41 -0.88 11.43
N ASP A 90 5.38 -0.58 12.29
CA ASP A 90 5.85 0.77 12.54
C ASP A 90 6.88 1.25 11.51
N ASP A 91 7.30 0.40 10.56
CA ASP A 91 8.13 0.80 9.43
C ASP A 91 7.26 1.47 8.37
N ILE A 92 6.79 2.66 8.65
CA ILE A 92 5.97 3.45 7.74
C ILE A 92 6.26 4.94 7.92
N ILE A 93 6.50 5.63 6.80
CA ILE A 93 6.62 7.09 6.76
C ILE A 93 5.49 7.62 5.88
N ARG A 94 4.60 8.40 6.47
CA ARG A 94 3.45 8.97 5.76
C ARG A 94 3.76 10.40 5.33
N LEU A 95 3.69 10.65 4.03
CA LEU A 95 3.97 11.96 3.42
C LEU A 95 2.70 12.79 3.27
N GLU A 96 1.59 12.14 2.91
CA GLU A 96 0.26 12.75 2.81
C GLU A 96 -0.74 11.76 3.38
N ASP A 97 -1.67 12.24 4.18
CA ASP A 97 -2.67 11.37 4.80
C ASP A 97 -3.97 12.15 5.03
N ASP A 98 -5.05 11.65 4.44
CA ASP A 98 -6.39 12.24 4.61
C ASP A 98 -6.87 12.20 6.07
N TYR A 99 -6.24 11.37 6.90
CA TYR A 99 -6.59 11.20 8.31
C TYR A 99 -5.62 11.93 9.25
N GLY A 100 -4.71 12.76 8.70
CA GLY A 100 -3.85 13.62 9.52
C GLY A 100 -2.67 12.94 10.20
N ARG A 101 -2.23 11.76 9.73
CA ARG A 101 -1.14 10.99 10.35
C ARG A 101 0.23 11.25 9.70
N ILE A 102 0.47 12.47 9.24
CA ILE A 102 1.74 12.80 8.57
C ILE A 102 2.89 12.65 9.57
N ASP A 103 3.95 11.97 9.14
CA ASP A 103 5.16 11.79 9.94
C ASP A 103 6.10 12.97 9.70
N THR A 104 6.21 13.88 10.68
CA THR A 104 7.02 15.08 10.56
C THR A 104 8.50 14.85 10.81
N LYS A 105 8.90 13.72 11.38
CA LYS A 105 10.30 13.43 11.69
C LYS A 105 11.18 13.35 10.45
N GLN A 106 10.61 13.02 9.31
CA GLN A 106 11.35 12.90 8.06
C GLN A 106 11.92 14.23 7.57
N TYR A 107 11.43 15.35 8.07
CA TYR A 107 11.85 16.69 7.66
C TYR A 107 12.95 17.27 8.55
N SER A 108 13.36 16.55 9.56
CA SER A 108 14.36 17.01 10.51
C SER A 108 15.78 16.57 10.16
#